data_67935bbb650582485685bf15c90a85b9
#
_entry.id   67935bbb650582485685bf15c90a85b9
#
_cell.length_a   1.000
_cell.length_b   1.000
_cell.length_c   1.000
_cell.angle_alpha   90.00
_cell.angle_beta   90.00
_cell.angle_gamma   90.00
#
_symmetry.space_group_name_H-M   'P 1'
#
loop_
_entity.id
_entity.type
_entity.pdbx_description
1 polymer ?
#
loop_
_entity_poly.entity_id
_entity_poly.type
_entity_poly.pdbx_seq_one_letter_code
_entity_poly.pdbx_strand_id
1 'polypeptide(L)'
;VYKRQLYMLFRPLWQRQKNWVVYEKFCKTAQDNSYYFFKYCMEHLPEKERRHIYYIMDPREPDYKNVAGYGHQVVPFMSLKHMLLSLSMKICISSDSTSHLYVWRSKPSIVRRAIKQKEELFLQHGVTAMKRVDQLFGKNGSSPMTYFVTCSRPEHDIVVREFDYEPENVPITGFARWDVLEDKSTP
;
A
#
# COMPACT_ATOMS: atom_id res chain seq x y z
N VAL A 1 14.54 21.64 -9.55
CA VAL A 1 15.81 21.78 -8.82
C VAL A 1 15.54 21.87 -7.32
N TYR A 2 14.76 22.83 -6.82
CA TYR A 2 14.51 23.03 -5.39
C TYR A 2 13.94 21.82 -4.66
N LYS A 3 13.01 21.04 -5.27
CA LYS A 3 12.43 19.82 -4.67
C LYS A 3 13.51 18.75 -4.42
N ARG A 4 14.52 18.66 -5.26
CA ARG A 4 15.64 17.72 -5.09
C ARG A 4 16.54 18.13 -3.94
N GLN A 5 16.86 19.40 -3.85
CA GLN A 5 17.69 19.95 -2.78
C GLN A 5 17.02 19.74 -1.42
N LEU A 6 15.72 20.06 -1.32
CA LEU A 6 14.92 19.82 -0.12
C LEU A 6 14.91 18.34 0.28
N TYR A 7 14.71 17.45 -0.69
CA TYR A 7 14.78 16.01 -0.46
C TYR A 7 16.13 15.58 0.07
N MET A 8 17.22 16.01 -0.56
CA MET A 8 18.57 15.62 -0.17
C MET A 8 18.96 16.14 1.22
N LEU A 9 18.56 17.37 1.55
CA LEU A 9 18.83 18.01 2.84
C LEU A 9 18.15 17.26 4.00
N PHE A 10 16.91 16.82 3.82
CA PHE A 10 16.14 16.13 4.85
C PHE A 10 16.18 14.61 4.75
N ARG A 11 16.88 14.05 3.76
CA ARG A 11 16.98 12.60 3.54
C ARG A 11 17.36 11.79 4.78
N PRO A 12 18.35 12.19 5.62
CA PRO A 12 18.73 11.46 6.82
C PRO A 12 17.60 11.41 7.85
N LEU A 13 16.81 12.48 7.97
CA LEU A 13 15.64 12.53 8.87
C LEU A 13 14.51 11.63 8.36
N TRP A 14 14.24 11.67 7.07
CA TRP A 14 13.18 10.87 6.47
C TRP A 14 13.48 9.38 6.47
N GLN A 15 14.71 8.98 6.26
CA GLN A 15 15.12 7.57 6.30
C GLN A 15 15.03 6.94 7.71
N ARG A 16 15.05 7.76 8.77
CA ARG A 16 14.87 7.28 10.16
C ARG A 16 13.41 7.06 10.51
N GLN A 17 12.47 7.63 9.76
CA GLN A 17 11.06 7.47 10.02
C GLN A 17 10.60 6.09 9.51
N LYS A 18 9.86 5.36 10.35
CA LYS A 18 9.30 4.05 10.03
C LYS A 18 7.85 4.18 9.57
N ASN A 19 7.54 5.21 8.78
CA ASN A 19 6.18 5.48 8.33
C ASN A 19 5.71 4.43 7.33
N TRP A 20 4.48 3.96 7.51
CA TRP A 20 3.76 3.12 6.58
C TRP A 20 2.73 3.97 5.84
N VAL A 21 2.66 3.81 4.54
CA VAL A 21 1.70 4.52 3.70
C VAL A 21 0.77 3.52 3.06
N VAL A 22 -0.50 3.65 3.38
CA VAL A 22 -1.60 2.79 2.89
C VAL A 22 -2.46 3.57 1.92
N TYR A 23 -2.90 2.94 0.84
CA TYR A 23 -3.82 3.54 -0.13
C TYR A 23 -4.51 2.46 -0.96
N GLU A 24 -5.55 2.86 -1.66
CA GLU A 24 -6.23 2.08 -2.68
C GLU A 24 -6.28 2.84 -3.99
N LYS A 25 -6.88 2.25 -4.97
CA LYS A 25 -7.07 2.67 -6.37
C LYS A 25 -7.06 4.20 -6.57
N PHE A 26 -5.94 4.72 -7.04
CA PHE A 26 -5.70 6.16 -7.28
C PHE A 26 -5.94 7.06 -6.06
N CYS A 27 -5.87 6.52 -4.84
CA CYS A 27 -6.23 7.19 -3.58
C CYS A 27 -7.69 7.69 -3.55
N LYS A 28 -8.61 6.95 -4.18
CA LYS A 28 -10.01 7.32 -4.35
C LYS A 28 -10.98 6.42 -3.62
N THR A 29 -10.56 5.23 -3.22
CA THR A 29 -11.40 4.24 -2.57
C THR A 29 -10.89 3.88 -1.18
N ALA A 30 -11.79 3.43 -0.31
CA ALA A 30 -11.51 2.90 1.02
C ALA A 30 -12.54 1.81 1.32
N GLN A 31 -12.42 0.64 0.64
CA GLN A 31 -13.37 -0.45 0.71
C GLN A 31 -12.78 -1.83 0.38
N ASP A 32 -11.49 -1.91 0.09
CA ASP A 32 -10.78 -3.14 -0.27
C ASP A 32 -9.76 -3.53 0.83
N ASN A 33 -8.91 -4.49 0.56
CA ASN A 33 -7.95 -5.07 1.50
C ASN A 33 -7.08 -4.02 2.20
N SER A 34 -6.69 -2.93 1.52
CA SER A 34 -5.90 -1.87 2.13
C SER A 34 -6.67 -1.10 3.19
N TYR A 35 -7.95 -0.83 2.95
CA TYR A 35 -8.81 -0.19 3.95
C TYR A 35 -8.99 -1.07 5.18
N TYR A 36 -9.31 -2.35 5.01
CA TYR A 36 -9.50 -3.27 6.14
C TYR A 36 -8.21 -3.50 6.91
N PHE A 37 -7.07 -3.60 6.23
CA PHE A 37 -5.76 -3.63 6.86
C PHE A 37 -5.51 -2.36 7.70
N PHE A 38 -5.75 -1.18 7.14
CA PHE A 38 -5.58 0.08 7.85
C PHE A 38 -6.51 0.17 9.06
N LYS A 39 -7.80 -0.18 8.88
CA LYS A 39 -8.79 -0.21 9.95
C LYS A 39 -8.32 -1.10 11.10
N TYR A 40 -7.92 -2.33 10.79
CA TYR A 40 -7.38 -3.26 11.79
C TYR A 40 -6.20 -2.66 12.55
N CYS A 41 -5.24 -2.05 11.85
CA CYS A 41 -4.10 -1.41 12.49
C CYS A 41 -4.52 -0.27 13.45
N MET A 42 -5.52 0.52 13.06
CA MET A 42 -6.01 1.63 13.90
C MET A 42 -6.76 1.14 15.14
N GLU A 43 -7.46 0.04 15.05
CA GLU A 43 -8.29 -0.51 16.12
C GLU A 43 -7.50 -1.39 17.10
N HIS A 44 -6.47 -2.10 16.63
CA HIS A 44 -5.80 -3.15 17.41
C HIS A 44 -4.34 -2.85 17.77
N LEU A 45 -3.64 -2.00 17.03
CA LEU A 45 -2.25 -1.70 17.34
C LEU A 45 -2.12 -0.65 18.46
N PRO A 46 -1.07 -0.74 19.27
CA PRO A 46 -0.74 0.30 20.25
C PRO A 46 -0.51 1.66 19.57
N GLU A 47 -0.83 2.75 20.26
CA GLU A 47 -0.66 4.11 19.74
C GLU A 47 0.76 4.38 19.22
N LYS A 48 1.77 3.84 19.90
CA LYS A 48 3.18 3.94 19.51
C LYS A 48 3.44 3.44 18.08
N GLU A 49 2.70 2.43 17.64
CA GLU A 49 2.85 1.84 16.32
C GLU A 49 1.92 2.50 15.31
N ARG A 50 0.61 2.59 15.62
CA ARG A 50 -0.38 3.16 14.70
C ARG A 50 -0.12 4.62 14.33
N ARG A 51 0.55 5.41 15.17
CA ARG A 51 0.90 6.81 14.88
C ARG A 51 1.79 6.99 13.64
N HIS A 52 2.43 5.93 13.16
CA HIS A 52 3.30 5.92 11.99
C HIS A 52 2.60 5.36 10.73
N ILE A 53 1.32 5.03 10.82
CA ILE A 53 0.55 4.46 9.73
C ILE A 53 -0.40 5.53 9.20
N TYR A 54 -0.33 5.80 7.89
CA TYR A 54 -1.08 6.86 7.24
C TYR A 54 -1.85 6.31 6.05
N TYR A 55 -3.13 6.67 5.93
CA TYR A 55 -3.95 6.37 4.77
C TYR A 55 -4.03 7.58 3.85
N ILE A 56 -3.73 7.41 2.57
CA ILE A 56 -3.79 8.49 1.59
C ILE A 56 -5.11 8.41 0.83
N MET A 57 -5.91 9.47 0.89
CA MET A 57 -7.22 9.52 0.26
C MET A 57 -7.56 10.92 -0.26
N ASP A 58 -8.27 10.96 -1.39
CA ASP A 58 -8.85 12.22 -1.89
C ASP A 58 -10.11 12.54 -1.07
N PRO A 59 -10.15 13.69 -0.35
CA PRO A 59 -11.29 14.05 0.49
C PRO A 59 -12.60 14.31 -0.29
N ARG A 60 -12.53 14.42 -1.61
CA ARG A 60 -13.69 14.67 -2.49
C ARG A 60 -14.42 13.37 -2.87
N GLU A 61 -13.81 12.22 -2.63
CA GLU A 61 -14.36 10.94 -3.02
C GLU A 61 -15.37 10.41 -1.98
N PRO A 62 -16.43 9.72 -2.41
CA PRO A 62 -17.50 9.25 -1.52
C PRO A 62 -17.03 8.36 -0.36
N ASP A 63 -16.01 7.55 -0.61
CA ASP A 63 -15.46 6.60 0.37
C ASP A 63 -14.64 7.29 1.48
N TYR A 64 -14.36 8.60 1.35
CA TYR A 64 -13.64 9.35 2.38
C TYR A 64 -14.30 9.23 3.76
N LYS A 65 -15.63 9.13 3.81
CA LYS A 65 -16.41 8.90 5.03
C LYS A 65 -15.95 7.67 5.83
N ASN A 66 -15.43 6.64 5.15
CA ASN A 66 -14.99 5.39 5.78
C ASN A 66 -13.70 5.58 6.61
N VAL A 67 -12.88 6.58 6.26
CA VAL A 67 -11.59 6.85 6.90
C VAL A 67 -11.54 8.18 7.66
N ALA A 68 -12.49 9.07 7.46
CA ALA A 68 -12.49 10.42 8.04
C ALA A 68 -12.35 10.43 9.57
N GLY A 69 -12.92 9.42 10.27
CA GLY A 69 -12.85 9.30 11.72
C GLY A 69 -11.44 9.08 12.29
N TYR A 70 -10.47 8.69 11.48
CA TYR A 70 -9.08 8.47 11.93
C TYR A 70 -8.22 9.74 11.94
N GLY A 71 -8.81 10.90 11.66
CA GLY A 71 -8.20 12.21 11.88
C GLY A 71 -6.88 12.44 11.14
N HIS A 72 -5.82 12.78 11.86
CA HIS A 72 -4.53 13.16 11.28
C HIS A 72 -3.77 12.03 10.57
N GLN A 73 -4.19 10.79 10.74
CA GLN A 73 -3.65 9.61 10.04
C GLN A 73 -4.22 9.47 8.63
N VAL A 74 -5.33 10.14 8.33
CA VAL A 74 -5.84 10.25 6.95
C VAL A 74 -5.25 11.49 6.31
N VAL A 75 -4.52 11.30 5.24
CA VAL A 75 -3.76 12.38 4.59
C VAL A 75 -4.35 12.69 3.24
N PRO A 76 -4.72 13.94 2.99
CA PRO A 76 -5.30 14.33 1.72
C PRO A 76 -4.36 14.04 0.56
N PHE A 77 -4.87 13.34 -0.44
CA PHE A 77 -4.18 13.10 -1.69
C PHE A 77 -3.73 14.40 -2.34
N MET A 78 -2.54 14.43 -2.92
CA MET A 78 -1.89 15.60 -3.54
C MET A 78 -1.46 16.71 -2.55
N SER A 79 -1.64 16.53 -1.24
CA SER A 79 -1.15 17.49 -0.24
C SER A 79 0.39 17.47 -0.12
N LEU A 80 0.96 18.51 0.50
CA LEU A 80 2.38 18.56 0.84
C LEU A 80 2.77 17.40 1.78
N LYS A 81 1.90 17.09 2.77
CA LYS A 81 2.10 15.97 3.71
C LYS A 81 2.16 14.63 2.96
N HIS A 82 1.27 14.42 1.98
CA HIS A 82 1.31 13.23 1.12
C HIS A 82 2.65 13.10 0.39
N MET A 83 3.14 14.19 -0.22
CA MET A 83 4.44 14.18 -0.90
C MET A 83 5.58 13.85 0.06
N LEU A 84 5.61 14.44 1.24
CA LEU A 84 6.64 14.19 2.25
C LEU A 84 6.59 12.74 2.75
N LEU A 85 5.40 12.20 3.03
CA LEU A 85 5.21 10.81 3.42
C LEU A 85 5.68 9.85 2.32
N SER A 86 5.34 10.11 1.07
CA SER A 86 5.80 9.28 -0.07
C SER A 86 7.32 9.22 -0.19
N LEU A 87 8.02 10.26 0.24
CA LEU A 87 9.48 10.30 0.27
C LEU A 87 10.08 9.64 1.52
N SER A 88 9.40 9.76 2.67
CA SER A 88 9.88 9.30 3.98
C SER A 88 9.39 7.91 4.39
N MET A 89 8.39 7.35 3.73
CA MET A 89 7.85 6.04 4.08
C MET A 89 8.92 4.95 4.03
N LYS A 90 8.80 4.00 4.94
CA LYS A 90 9.56 2.75 4.91
C LYS A 90 8.92 1.76 3.94
N ILE A 91 7.61 1.56 4.10
CA ILE A 91 6.85 0.61 3.31
C ILE A 91 5.59 1.25 2.73
N CYS A 92 5.26 0.85 1.53
CA CYS A 92 4.05 1.18 0.82
C CYS A 92 3.13 -0.04 0.82
N ILE A 93 1.88 0.13 1.23
CA ILE A 93 0.93 -0.97 1.42
C ILE A 93 -0.31 -0.68 0.58
N SER A 94 -0.63 -1.57 -0.35
CA SER A 94 -1.78 -1.36 -1.22
C SER A 94 -2.32 -2.64 -1.83
N SER A 95 -3.59 -2.61 -2.19
CA SER A 95 -4.20 -3.60 -3.09
C SER A 95 -3.87 -3.31 -4.56
N ASP A 96 -3.19 -2.21 -4.86
CA ASP A 96 -2.91 -1.72 -6.21
C ASP A 96 -1.42 -1.46 -6.46
N SER A 97 -1.08 -1.20 -7.72
CA SER A 97 0.26 -0.77 -8.11
C SER A 97 0.64 0.59 -7.48
N THR A 98 1.91 0.77 -7.12
CA THR A 98 2.47 2.04 -6.61
C THR A 98 2.28 3.22 -7.55
N SER A 99 2.01 2.98 -8.83
CA SER A 99 1.65 4.03 -9.77
C SER A 99 0.37 4.79 -9.39
N HIS A 100 -0.49 4.20 -8.55
CA HIS A 100 -1.72 4.81 -8.06
C HIS A 100 -1.50 5.78 -6.89
N LEU A 101 -0.38 5.66 -6.17
CA LEU A 101 -0.05 6.54 -5.06
C LEU A 101 0.31 7.96 -5.50
N TYR A 102 0.84 8.16 -6.71
CA TYR A 102 1.33 9.46 -7.15
C TYR A 102 0.83 9.84 -8.55
N VAL A 103 0.49 11.12 -8.71
CA VAL A 103 0.03 11.68 -9.98
C VAL A 103 1.15 12.34 -10.77
N TRP A 104 2.34 12.49 -10.18
CA TRP A 104 3.50 13.11 -10.86
C TRP A 104 4.07 12.18 -11.95
N ARG A 105 3.32 12.09 -13.04
CA ARG A 105 3.62 11.20 -14.18
C ARG A 105 4.82 11.63 -15.02
N SER A 106 5.40 12.81 -14.75
CA SER A 106 6.57 13.27 -15.51
C SER A 106 7.77 12.34 -15.29
N LYS A 107 8.21 11.73 -16.35
CA LYS A 107 9.56 11.11 -16.43
C LYS A 107 10.58 12.25 -16.45
N PRO A 108 11.57 12.28 -15.63
CA PRO A 108 12.15 11.49 -14.56
C PRO A 108 11.93 12.13 -13.18
N SER A 109 10.76 11.95 -12.59
CA SER A 109 10.48 12.49 -11.26
C SER A 109 11.34 11.81 -10.19
N ILE A 110 11.98 12.61 -9.35
CA ILE A 110 12.70 12.14 -8.16
C ILE A 110 11.76 11.42 -7.20
N VAL A 111 10.53 11.90 -7.05
CA VAL A 111 9.51 11.27 -6.23
C VAL A 111 9.22 9.86 -6.73
N ARG A 112 9.03 9.68 -8.03
CA ARG A 112 8.83 8.35 -8.61
C ARG A 112 10.00 7.41 -8.35
N ARG A 113 11.24 7.88 -8.51
CA ARG A 113 12.44 7.06 -8.21
C ARG A 113 12.54 6.71 -6.73
N ALA A 114 12.24 7.66 -5.84
CA ALA A 114 12.26 7.44 -4.41
C ALA A 114 11.19 6.42 -3.97
N ILE A 115 9.98 6.50 -4.53
CA ILE A 115 8.91 5.54 -4.26
C ILE A 115 9.30 4.13 -4.74
N LYS A 116 9.83 3.99 -5.95
CA LYS A 116 10.26 2.70 -6.50
C LYS A 116 11.41 2.02 -5.72
N GLN A 117 12.05 2.72 -4.81
CA GLN A 117 13.08 2.17 -3.92
C GLN A 117 12.54 1.75 -2.54
N LYS A 118 11.24 1.90 -2.32
CA LYS A 118 10.59 1.53 -1.07
C LYS A 118 10.13 0.08 -1.10
N GLU A 119 10.04 -0.52 0.07
CA GLU A 119 9.39 -1.81 0.20
C GLU A 119 7.91 -1.67 -0.14
N GLU A 120 7.36 -2.66 -0.83
CA GLU A 120 5.98 -2.69 -1.27
C GLU A 120 5.31 -3.96 -0.78
N LEU A 121 4.25 -3.82 0.03
CA LEU A 121 3.38 -4.92 0.42
C LEU A 121 2.11 -4.86 -0.42
N PHE A 122 1.94 -5.84 -1.28
CA PHE A 122 0.78 -5.97 -2.15
C PHE A 122 -0.26 -6.88 -1.50
N LEU A 123 -1.40 -6.30 -1.14
CA LEU A 123 -2.50 -6.99 -0.46
C LEU A 123 -3.48 -7.64 -1.43
N GLN A 124 -3.30 -7.45 -2.74
CA GLN A 124 -4.18 -7.92 -3.79
C GLN A 124 -5.64 -7.40 -3.71
N HIS A 125 -6.40 -7.63 -4.78
CA HIS A 125 -7.86 -7.44 -4.83
C HIS A 125 -8.61 -8.74 -4.65
N GLY A 126 -7.98 -9.88 -4.92
CA GLY A 126 -8.59 -11.20 -4.89
C GLY A 126 -7.65 -12.26 -5.44
N VAL A 127 -8.08 -13.51 -5.39
CA VAL A 127 -7.26 -14.68 -5.72
C VAL A 127 -6.69 -14.62 -7.13
N THR A 128 -5.39 -14.77 -7.26
CA THR A 128 -4.67 -14.82 -8.53
C THR A 128 -4.60 -16.24 -9.07
N ALA A 129 -5.74 -16.83 -9.42
CA ALA A 129 -5.79 -18.21 -9.94
C ALA A 129 -6.19 -18.28 -11.42
N MET A 130 -7.00 -17.33 -11.89
CA MET A 130 -7.67 -17.42 -13.21
C MET A 130 -7.17 -16.38 -14.21
N LYS A 131 -6.34 -15.42 -13.79
CA LYS A 131 -5.86 -14.34 -14.64
C LYS A 131 -4.33 -14.30 -14.65
N ARG A 132 -3.75 -14.33 -15.84
CA ARG A 132 -2.32 -14.09 -15.99
C ARG A 132 -2.00 -12.62 -15.80
N VAL A 133 -1.35 -12.30 -14.67
CA VAL A 133 -0.91 -10.95 -14.32
C VAL A 133 0.60 -10.90 -14.01
N ASP A 134 1.31 -11.95 -14.33
CA ASP A 134 2.76 -12.11 -14.20
C ASP A 134 3.54 -10.99 -14.92
N GLN A 135 3.08 -10.59 -16.11
CA GLN A 135 3.69 -9.48 -16.86
C GLN A 135 3.58 -8.11 -16.14
N LEU A 136 2.59 -7.96 -15.26
CA LEU A 136 2.40 -6.75 -14.47
C LEU A 136 3.05 -6.86 -13.11
N PHE A 137 2.70 -7.87 -12.32
CA PHE A 137 3.06 -8.02 -10.92
C PHE A 137 4.15 -9.07 -10.65
N GLY A 138 4.60 -9.82 -11.66
CA GLY A 138 5.73 -10.72 -11.52
C GLY A 138 7.01 -9.96 -11.17
N LYS A 139 8.00 -10.64 -10.60
CA LYS A 139 9.29 -10.06 -10.20
C LYS A 139 10.00 -9.33 -11.35
N ASN A 140 9.83 -9.83 -12.57
CA ASN A 140 10.34 -9.24 -13.80
C ASN A 140 9.28 -8.41 -14.56
N GLY A 141 8.13 -8.17 -13.96
CA GLY A 141 7.01 -7.43 -14.54
C GLY A 141 7.23 -5.92 -14.52
N SER A 142 6.24 -5.18 -15.00
CA SER A 142 6.31 -3.71 -15.05
C SER A 142 6.09 -3.03 -13.69
N SER A 143 5.53 -3.74 -12.72
CA SER A 143 5.24 -3.26 -11.36
C SER A 143 5.52 -4.36 -10.32
N PRO A 144 6.78 -4.81 -10.17
CA PRO A 144 7.14 -5.82 -9.19
C PRO A 144 6.95 -5.29 -7.77
N MET A 145 6.60 -6.17 -6.85
CA MET A 145 6.38 -5.89 -5.43
C MET A 145 7.51 -6.49 -4.58
N THR A 146 7.69 -6.01 -3.35
CA THR A 146 8.61 -6.63 -2.40
C THR A 146 7.96 -7.85 -1.77
N TYR A 147 6.72 -7.69 -1.29
CA TYR A 147 5.94 -8.77 -0.69
C TYR A 147 4.60 -8.89 -1.40
N PHE A 148 4.21 -10.14 -1.67
CA PHE A 148 2.98 -10.48 -2.38
C PHE A 148 2.09 -11.35 -1.47
N VAL A 149 1.06 -10.77 -0.86
CA VAL A 149 0.14 -11.50 0.02
C VAL A 149 -0.70 -12.49 -0.78
N THR A 150 -0.88 -13.69 -0.24
CA THR A 150 -1.74 -14.73 -0.80
C THR A 150 -2.73 -15.25 0.22
N CYS A 151 -3.84 -15.80 -0.24
CA CYS A 151 -4.89 -16.30 0.64
C CYS A 151 -4.77 -17.79 0.95
N SER A 152 -3.95 -18.54 0.20
CA SER A 152 -3.88 -19.98 0.34
C SER A 152 -2.54 -20.55 -0.16
N ARG A 153 -2.23 -21.76 0.26
CA ARG A 153 -1.04 -22.46 -0.20
C ARG A 153 -1.00 -22.68 -1.72
N PRO A 154 -2.08 -23.10 -2.40
CA PRO A 154 -2.07 -23.21 -3.85
C PRO A 154 -1.77 -21.88 -4.56
N GLU A 155 -2.31 -20.76 -4.07
CA GLU A 155 -2.02 -19.45 -4.65
C GLU A 155 -0.55 -19.04 -4.42
N HIS A 156 -0.03 -19.27 -3.20
CA HIS A 156 1.38 -19.06 -2.91
C HIS A 156 2.28 -19.82 -3.91
N ASP A 157 2.00 -21.10 -4.13
CA ASP A 157 2.81 -21.92 -5.02
C ASP A 157 2.74 -21.46 -6.48
N ILE A 158 1.60 -20.91 -6.92
CA ILE A 158 1.45 -20.25 -8.23
C ILE A 158 2.32 -18.99 -8.30
N VAL A 159 2.26 -18.14 -7.28
CA VAL A 159 3.01 -16.88 -7.27
C VAL A 159 4.53 -17.13 -7.23
N VAL A 160 4.97 -18.09 -6.43
CA VAL A 160 6.38 -18.48 -6.39
C VAL A 160 6.85 -19.00 -7.75
N ARG A 161 6.10 -19.92 -8.36
CA ARG A 161 6.51 -20.60 -9.59
C ARG A 161 6.35 -19.74 -10.85
N GLU A 162 5.19 -19.06 -10.99
CA GLU A 162 4.82 -18.38 -12.24
C GLU A 162 5.20 -16.88 -12.23
N PHE A 163 5.34 -16.27 -11.02
CA PHE A 163 5.67 -14.86 -10.89
C PHE A 163 7.11 -14.63 -10.44
N ASP A 164 7.86 -15.72 -10.22
CA ASP A 164 9.30 -15.70 -9.91
C ASP A 164 9.64 -14.99 -8.58
N TYR A 165 8.74 -15.11 -7.58
CA TYR A 165 8.99 -14.61 -6.23
C TYR A 165 9.67 -15.67 -5.36
N GLU A 166 10.54 -15.22 -4.45
CA GLU A 166 11.06 -16.08 -3.39
C GLU A 166 9.94 -16.44 -2.40
N PRO A 167 9.87 -17.69 -1.90
CA PRO A 167 8.80 -18.11 -0.98
C PRO A 167 8.61 -17.23 0.25
N GLU A 168 9.71 -16.72 0.82
CA GLU A 168 9.69 -15.82 1.99
C GLU A 168 9.06 -14.45 1.69
N ASN A 169 8.95 -14.06 0.43
CA ASN A 169 8.33 -12.81 0.00
C ASN A 169 6.84 -12.98 -0.34
N VAL A 170 6.29 -14.19 -0.17
CA VAL A 170 4.91 -14.53 -0.49
C VAL A 170 4.16 -15.03 0.77
N PRO A 171 3.85 -14.15 1.73
CA PRO A 171 3.15 -14.56 2.95
C PRO A 171 1.72 -15.04 2.65
N ILE A 172 1.30 -16.10 3.36
CA ILE A 172 -0.06 -16.61 3.32
C ILE A 172 -0.80 -16.09 4.55
N THR A 173 -1.61 -15.04 4.36
CA THR A 173 -2.32 -14.38 5.46
C THR A 173 -3.84 -14.38 5.30
N GLY A 174 -4.34 -14.73 4.14
CA GLY A 174 -5.71 -14.39 3.76
C GLY A 174 -5.82 -12.93 3.30
N PHE A 175 -7.04 -12.51 2.95
CA PHE A 175 -7.32 -11.13 2.55
C PHE A 175 -8.01 -10.39 3.68
N ALA A 176 -7.49 -9.22 4.07
CA ALA A 176 -7.98 -8.43 5.19
C ALA A 176 -9.49 -8.11 5.11
N ARG A 177 -10.05 -7.93 3.90
CA ARG A 177 -11.49 -7.71 3.73
C ARG A 177 -12.36 -8.92 4.04
N TRP A 178 -11.78 -10.12 4.14
CA TRP A 178 -12.54 -11.32 4.47
C TRP A 178 -12.87 -11.40 5.96
N ASP A 179 -12.15 -10.69 6.82
CA ASP A 179 -12.42 -10.66 8.26
C ASP A 179 -13.82 -10.12 8.61
N VAL A 180 -14.45 -9.41 7.64
CA VAL A 180 -15.84 -8.93 7.81
C VAL A 180 -16.90 -9.87 7.21
N LEU A 181 -16.48 -10.97 6.60
CA LEU A 181 -17.37 -12.03 6.13
C LEU A 181 -17.73 -12.96 7.30
N GLU A 182 -18.27 -12.37 8.37
CA GLU A 182 -18.79 -13.17 9.48
C GLU A 182 -20.00 -13.99 9.04
N ASP A 183 -20.09 -15.20 9.58
CA ASP A 183 -21.26 -16.03 9.43
C ASP A 183 -22.47 -15.37 10.15
N LYS A 184 -23.29 -14.69 9.38
CA LYS A 184 -24.55 -14.09 9.87
C LYS A 184 -25.71 -15.07 9.91
N SER A 185 -25.47 -16.37 9.73
CA SER A 185 -26.48 -17.42 9.80
C SER A 185 -26.83 -17.82 11.25
N THR A 186 -26.03 -17.40 12.21
CA THR A 186 -26.40 -17.53 13.64
C THR A 186 -27.19 -16.30 14.08
N PRO A 187 -28.42 -16.49 14.60
CA PRO A 187 -29.30 -15.41 15.06
C PRO A 187 -28.74 -14.68 16.28
#